data_3288da14452765c29d2ea66365354137
#
_entry.id   3288da14452765c29d2ea66365354137
#
_cell.length_a   1.000
_cell.length_b   1.000
_cell.length_c   1.000
_cell.angle_alpha   90.00
_cell.angle_beta   90.00
_cell.angle_gamma   90.00
#
_symmetry.space_group_name_H-M   'P 1'
#
loop_
_entity.id
_entity.type
_entity.pdbx_description
1 polymer ?
#
loop_
_entity_poly.entity_id
_entity_poly.type
_entity_poly.pdbx_seq_one_letter_code
_entity_poly.pdbx_strand_id
1 'polypeptide(L)'
;FGVDTLLPASVRRGSAPQSGAVPENPMALLGEYQQFTRDFMEREDLPEVDAAMAMRAAGAPEMGKGGPQLFSREFFEAQMEVVIEEKVPVYAAGLGNPGPWMDRLHSNGTKVMAVIGKVKHAQQVVDSGIDMIVAQGHDGGGHNSPIGTFSLIPQVVDAVGDRVPVIGAGGISDGRGVAAAMILGAVGAWVGTAFLATEEAGIERFQKEAITESGDADTIVSRSMTGKPARMIRNKWADAWVAAGKEPLPMPYQSMISGPVMASGIKAQRKDIMPGFAGQGIGLIHSIRPAAEVMRDLVDGAERALADARFYS
;
A
#
# COMPACT_ATOMS: atom_id res chain seq x y z
N PHE A 1 13.24 3.53 -14.16
CA PHE A 1 12.72 3.51 -12.80
C PHE A 1 11.53 4.46 -12.68
N GLY A 2 10.68 4.22 -11.70
CA GLY A 2 9.53 5.06 -11.36
C GLY A 2 9.58 5.48 -9.90
N VAL A 3 8.89 6.56 -9.56
CA VAL A 3 8.74 7.05 -8.19
C VAL A 3 7.27 7.00 -7.81
N ASP A 4 6.98 6.46 -6.63
CA ASP A 4 5.63 6.43 -6.03
C ASP A 4 5.59 7.36 -4.82
N THR A 5 4.51 8.14 -4.71
CA THR A 5 4.24 8.97 -3.54
C THR A 5 2.78 8.86 -3.09
N LEU A 6 2.56 9.14 -1.81
CA LEU A 6 1.23 9.27 -1.25
C LEU A 6 0.79 10.74 -1.35
N LEU A 7 -0.19 11.02 -2.20
CA LEU A 7 -0.83 12.33 -2.25
C LEU A 7 -2.05 12.36 -1.31
N PRO A 8 -2.36 13.49 -0.66
CA PRO A 8 -3.54 13.59 0.18
C PRO A 8 -4.80 13.40 -0.66
N ALA A 9 -5.64 12.44 -0.28
CA ALA A 9 -6.87 12.11 -0.99
C ALA A 9 -7.90 13.26 -1.02
N SER A 10 -7.69 14.32 -0.27
CA SER A 10 -8.65 15.40 -0.13
C SER A 10 -8.01 16.73 0.18
N VAL A 11 -7.78 17.50 -0.84
CA VAL A 11 -7.91 18.96 -0.75
C VAL A 11 -9.37 19.37 -1.08
N ARG A 12 -10.30 18.43 -1.21
CA ARG A 12 -11.73 18.73 -1.36
C ARG A 12 -12.41 18.77 0.00
N ARG A 13 -12.79 19.96 0.45
CA ARG A 13 -13.85 20.16 1.44
C ARG A 13 -15.09 19.39 0.96
N GLY A 14 -15.54 18.37 1.71
CA GLY A 14 -16.87 17.80 1.57
C GLY A 14 -17.03 16.37 1.10
N SER A 15 -16.04 15.47 1.17
CA SER A 15 -16.31 14.05 1.05
C SER A 15 -16.68 13.48 2.43
N ALA A 16 -17.90 12.91 2.54
CA ALA A 16 -18.39 12.25 3.74
C ALA A 16 -17.42 11.20 4.28
N PRO A 17 -17.34 11.02 5.61
CA PRO A 17 -16.48 10.01 6.22
C PRO A 17 -16.90 8.61 5.75
N GLN A 18 -15.92 7.82 5.31
CA GLN A 18 -16.14 6.39 5.09
C GLN A 18 -16.44 5.74 6.44
N SER A 19 -17.47 4.91 6.46
CA SER A 19 -18.07 4.17 7.57
C SER A 19 -17.13 3.82 8.73
N GLY A 20 -17.30 4.49 9.80
CA GLY A 20 -16.70 4.45 11.11
C GLY A 20 -16.86 5.85 11.66
N ALA A 21 -17.62 6.04 12.74
CA ALA A 21 -17.82 7.37 13.31
C ALA A 21 -16.46 7.97 13.63
N VAL A 22 -16.02 8.94 12.81
CA VAL A 22 -14.84 9.74 13.15
C VAL A 22 -15.22 10.47 14.43
N PRO A 23 -14.46 10.33 15.54
CA PRO A 23 -14.74 11.10 16.76
C PRO A 23 -14.81 12.58 16.39
N GLU A 24 -15.77 13.31 16.91
CA GLU A 24 -15.92 14.76 16.68
C GLU A 24 -14.64 15.53 17.04
N ASN A 25 -13.85 14.99 17.95
CA ASN A 25 -12.53 15.49 18.32
C ASN A 25 -11.50 14.35 18.45
N PRO A 26 -10.77 13.97 17.39
CA PRO A 26 -9.75 12.93 17.45
C PRO A 26 -8.64 13.22 18.49
N MET A 27 -8.34 14.50 18.74
CA MET A 27 -7.34 14.92 19.72
C MET A 27 -7.75 14.62 21.15
N ALA A 28 -9.04 14.57 21.46
CA ALA A 28 -9.53 14.23 22.80
C ALA A 28 -9.20 12.77 23.18
N LEU A 29 -9.16 11.87 22.21
CA LEU A 29 -8.83 10.46 22.41
C LEU A 29 -7.33 10.16 22.37
N LEU A 30 -6.50 11.12 21.93
CA LEU A 30 -5.08 10.89 21.72
C LEU A 30 -4.38 10.41 23.00
N GLY A 31 -4.70 11.02 24.15
CA GLY A 31 -4.12 10.65 25.46
C GLY A 31 -4.46 9.23 25.88
N GLU A 32 -5.72 8.83 25.71
CA GLU A 32 -6.21 7.48 26.01
C GLU A 32 -5.51 6.43 25.11
N TYR A 33 -5.40 6.72 23.81
CA TYR A 33 -4.79 5.79 22.85
C TYR A 33 -3.26 5.73 23.00
N GLN A 34 -2.63 6.82 23.41
CA GLN A 34 -1.21 6.79 23.79
C GLN A 34 -0.99 5.92 25.04
N GLN A 35 -1.92 5.95 26.02
CA GLN A 35 -1.84 5.06 27.16
C GLN A 35 -2.00 3.59 26.74
N PHE A 36 -2.98 3.30 25.88
CA PHE A 36 -3.14 1.95 25.31
C PHE A 36 -1.88 1.45 24.59
N THR A 37 -1.19 2.34 23.88
CA THR A 37 0.11 2.03 23.25
C THR A 37 1.18 1.67 24.27
N ARG A 38 1.31 2.48 25.35
CA ARG A 38 2.28 2.21 26.42
C ARG A 38 2.00 0.88 27.11
N ASP A 39 0.73 0.64 27.49
CA ASP A 39 0.31 -0.60 28.15
C ASP A 39 0.58 -1.84 27.27
N PHE A 40 0.37 -1.70 25.96
CA PHE A 40 0.70 -2.75 24.99
C PHE A 40 2.21 -3.00 24.94
N MET A 41 3.01 -1.93 24.81
CA MET A 41 4.48 -2.04 24.71
C MET A 41 5.07 -2.65 25.97
N GLU A 42 4.59 -2.27 27.16
CA GLU A 42 5.00 -2.85 28.44
C GLU A 42 4.64 -4.34 28.51
N ARG A 43 3.41 -4.72 28.19
CA ARG A 43 2.92 -6.10 28.21
C ARG A 43 3.73 -7.02 27.27
N GLU A 44 4.13 -6.52 26.09
CA GLU A 44 4.88 -7.26 25.09
C GLU A 44 6.40 -7.16 25.27
N ASP A 45 6.87 -6.51 26.33
CA ASP A 45 8.30 -6.28 26.63
C ASP A 45 9.03 -5.65 25.43
N LEU A 46 8.43 -4.60 24.86
CA LEU A 46 8.98 -3.92 23.69
C LEU A 46 9.94 -2.81 24.12
N PRO A 47 11.10 -2.67 23.45
CA PRO A 47 12.08 -1.65 23.79
C PRO A 47 11.55 -0.24 23.54
N GLU A 48 11.92 0.71 24.38
CA GLU A 48 11.65 2.12 24.14
C GLU A 48 12.33 2.60 22.84
N VAL A 49 11.66 3.50 22.17
CA VAL A 49 12.11 4.16 20.95
C VAL A 49 11.95 5.67 21.08
N ASP A 50 12.85 6.43 20.49
CA ASP A 50 12.71 7.87 20.44
C ASP A 50 11.62 8.32 19.45
N ALA A 51 11.21 9.58 19.57
CA ALA A 51 10.15 10.14 18.74
C ALA A 51 10.49 10.12 17.24
N ALA A 52 11.77 10.28 16.89
CA ALA A 52 12.19 10.29 15.48
C ALA A 52 12.05 8.88 14.86
N MET A 53 12.46 7.83 15.59
CA MET A 53 12.24 6.44 15.16
C MET A 53 10.77 6.11 15.02
N ALA A 54 9.93 6.51 16.00
CA ALA A 54 8.50 6.30 15.95
C ALA A 54 7.84 6.99 14.75
N MET A 55 8.23 8.22 14.47
CA MET A 55 7.74 8.97 13.32
C MET A 55 8.18 8.35 11.99
N ARG A 56 9.44 7.92 11.87
CA ARG A 56 9.94 7.25 10.67
C ARG A 56 9.17 5.94 10.40
N ALA A 57 8.95 5.14 11.43
CA ALA A 57 8.17 3.91 11.31
C ALA A 57 6.71 4.17 10.93
N ALA A 58 6.15 5.29 11.35
CA ALA A 58 4.82 5.77 10.95
C ALA A 58 4.76 6.28 9.49
N GLY A 59 5.85 6.20 8.75
CA GLY A 59 5.96 6.72 7.37
C GLY A 59 6.25 8.20 7.30
N ALA A 60 6.75 8.77 8.40
CA ALA A 60 7.16 10.16 8.49
C ALA A 60 8.63 10.33 8.10
N PRO A 61 8.99 11.19 7.13
CA PRO A 61 10.37 11.49 6.84
C PRO A 61 11.05 12.18 8.04
N GLU A 62 12.37 12.07 8.11
CA GLU A 62 13.15 12.85 9.07
C GLU A 62 12.97 14.35 8.82
N MET A 63 12.35 15.01 9.77
CA MET A 63 12.21 16.47 9.71
C MET A 63 13.48 17.13 10.18
N GLY A 64 14.20 17.77 9.26
CA GLY A 64 15.17 18.80 9.61
C GLY A 64 14.47 19.93 10.40
N LYS A 65 15.18 20.60 11.31
CA LYS A 65 14.63 21.76 12.03
C LYS A 65 14.15 22.80 11.02
N GLY A 66 12.81 23.00 10.92
CA GLY A 66 12.18 23.97 10.03
C GLY A 66 11.57 23.42 8.74
N GLY A 67 11.50 22.10 8.56
CA GLY A 67 10.80 21.49 7.42
C GLY A 67 9.28 21.57 7.51
N PRO A 68 8.55 21.40 6.37
CA PRO A 68 7.10 21.41 6.35
C PRO A 68 6.50 20.31 7.25
N GLN A 69 5.35 20.61 7.85
CA GLN A 69 4.66 19.64 8.70
C GLN A 69 4.26 18.41 7.88
N LEU A 70 4.48 17.24 8.46
CA LEU A 70 4.06 15.96 7.89
C LEU A 70 2.62 15.97 7.45
N PHE A 71 2.36 15.43 6.25
CA PHE A 71 1.03 15.42 5.64
C PHE A 71 0.43 16.80 5.41
N SER A 72 1.24 17.87 5.49
CA SER A 72 0.81 19.19 5.03
C SER A 72 0.81 19.27 3.50
N ARG A 73 0.11 20.26 2.97
CA ARG A 73 0.11 20.52 1.53
C ARG A 73 1.52 20.84 1.04
N GLU A 74 2.26 21.64 1.78
CA GLU A 74 3.63 22.05 1.48
C GLU A 74 4.58 20.85 1.41
N PHE A 75 4.37 19.84 2.27
CA PHE A 75 5.15 18.60 2.23
C PHE A 75 4.94 17.84 0.91
N PHE A 76 3.70 17.69 0.48
CA PHE A 76 3.41 17.01 -0.79
C PHE A 76 3.84 17.81 -2.00
N GLU A 77 3.71 19.14 -1.96
CA GLU A 77 4.22 20.01 -3.01
C GLU A 77 5.74 19.88 -3.13
N ALA A 78 6.47 19.86 -2.02
CA ALA A 78 7.92 19.66 -2.01
C ALA A 78 8.33 18.29 -2.61
N GLN A 79 7.61 17.21 -2.29
CA GLN A 79 7.85 15.91 -2.93
C GLN A 79 7.64 15.95 -4.45
N MET A 80 6.57 16.61 -4.90
CA MET A 80 6.26 16.74 -6.32
C MET A 80 7.29 17.60 -7.05
N GLU A 81 7.84 18.65 -6.40
CA GLU A 81 8.93 19.44 -6.99
C GLU A 81 10.15 18.56 -7.27
N VAL A 82 10.57 17.70 -6.32
CA VAL A 82 11.67 16.75 -6.54
C VAL A 82 11.38 15.80 -7.72
N VAL A 83 10.17 15.24 -7.78
CA VAL A 83 9.77 14.35 -8.90
C VAL A 83 9.88 15.07 -10.25
N ILE A 84 9.47 16.35 -10.30
CA ILE A 84 9.50 17.16 -11.52
C ILE A 84 10.93 17.56 -11.88
N GLU A 85 11.73 18.00 -10.91
CA GLU A 85 13.12 18.40 -11.10
C GLU A 85 14.00 17.25 -11.60
N GLU A 86 13.81 16.05 -11.01
CA GLU A 86 14.54 14.82 -11.39
C GLU A 86 14.04 14.21 -12.70
N LYS A 87 12.99 14.74 -13.31
CA LYS A 87 12.41 14.27 -14.59
C LYS A 87 12.24 12.75 -14.62
N VAL A 88 11.64 12.21 -13.56
CA VAL A 88 11.48 10.76 -13.43
C VAL A 88 10.70 10.20 -14.63
N PRO A 89 11.12 9.08 -15.25
CA PRO A 89 10.43 8.51 -16.40
C PRO A 89 8.98 8.14 -16.12
N VAL A 90 8.70 7.64 -14.90
CA VAL A 90 7.36 7.22 -14.46
C VAL A 90 7.10 7.73 -13.05
N TYR A 91 5.96 8.36 -12.87
CA TYR A 91 5.44 8.74 -11.56
C TYR A 91 4.16 7.95 -11.27
N ALA A 92 4.10 7.28 -10.12
CA ALA A 92 2.92 6.54 -9.66
C ALA A 92 2.25 7.28 -8.49
N ALA A 93 0.99 7.63 -8.61
CA ALA A 93 0.18 8.14 -7.51
C ALA A 93 -0.45 6.96 -6.76
N GLY A 94 0.19 6.51 -5.69
CA GLY A 94 -0.31 5.41 -4.85
C GLY A 94 -1.56 5.79 -4.06
N LEU A 95 -1.72 7.06 -3.73
CA LEU A 95 -2.90 7.61 -3.08
C LEU A 95 -3.14 9.06 -3.51
N GLY A 96 -4.38 9.41 -3.83
CA GLY A 96 -4.77 10.76 -4.25
C GLY A 96 -4.83 10.95 -5.77
N ASN A 97 -4.98 12.20 -6.20
CA ASN A 97 -5.08 12.56 -7.62
C ASN A 97 -3.95 13.54 -7.99
N PRO A 98 -3.04 13.17 -8.93
CA PRO A 98 -1.94 14.02 -9.37
C PRO A 98 -2.38 15.15 -10.33
N GLY A 99 -3.68 15.27 -10.64
CA GLY A 99 -4.20 16.26 -11.61
C GLY A 99 -3.57 17.66 -11.56
N PRO A 100 -3.33 18.28 -10.40
CA PRO A 100 -2.71 19.61 -10.32
C PRO A 100 -1.30 19.71 -10.90
N TRP A 101 -0.57 18.59 -11.03
CA TRP A 101 0.82 18.55 -11.52
C TRP A 101 0.97 17.94 -12.92
N MET A 102 -0.13 17.50 -13.54
CA MET A 102 -0.10 16.75 -14.81
C MET A 102 0.63 17.49 -15.92
N ASP A 103 0.32 18.77 -16.14
CA ASP A 103 0.97 19.57 -17.20
C ASP A 103 2.49 19.65 -17.01
N ARG A 104 2.95 19.80 -15.77
CA ARG A 104 4.38 19.87 -15.45
C ARG A 104 5.08 18.52 -15.61
N LEU A 105 4.44 17.44 -15.19
CA LEU A 105 4.96 16.07 -15.36
C LEU A 105 5.06 15.71 -16.84
N HIS A 106 4.00 15.96 -17.62
CA HIS A 106 3.98 15.68 -19.05
C HIS A 106 4.98 16.56 -19.84
N SER A 107 5.17 17.81 -19.45
CA SER A 107 6.19 18.68 -20.09
C SER A 107 7.60 18.16 -19.95
N ASN A 108 7.86 17.36 -18.91
CA ASN A 108 9.14 16.64 -18.69
C ASN A 108 9.23 15.30 -19.42
N GLY A 109 8.15 14.83 -20.04
CA GLY A 109 8.05 13.47 -20.62
C GLY A 109 7.76 12.38 -19.58
N THR A 110 7.46 12.74 -18.31
CA THR A 110 7.09 11.80 -17.26
C THR A 110 5.74 11.16 -17.56
N LYS A 111 5.69 9.83 -17.57
CA LYS A 111 4.44 9.07 -17.62
C LYS A 111 3.83 8.97 -16.24
N VAL A 112 2.52 9.21 -16.14
CA VAL A 112 1.81 9.26 -14.87
C VAL A 112 0.82 8.12 -14.76
N MET A 113 0.91 7.35 -13.68
CA MET A 113 -0.04 6.31 -13.34
C MET A 113 -0.70 6.56 -11.99
N ALA A 114 -1.90 6.00 -11.80
CA ALA A 114 -2.61 6.05 -10.53
C ALA A 114 -3.08 4.67 -10.09
N VAL A 115 -2.91 4.38 -8.80
CA VAL A 115 -3.44 3.17 -8.17
C VAL A 115 -4.87 3.46 -7.71
N ILE A 116 -5.82 2.65 -8.18
CA ILE A 116 -7.24 2.81 -7.84
C ILE A 116 -7.85 1.48 -7.38
N GLY A 117 -8.88 1.56 -6.56
CA GLY A 117 -9.61 0.39 -6.09
C GLY A 117 -11.12 0.46 -6.36
N LYS A 118 -11.59 1.39 -7.21
CA LYS A 118 -13.00 1.54 -7.59
C LYS A 118 -13.11 2.10 -9.00
N VAL A 119 -14.08 1.64 -9.79
CA VAL A 119 -14.35 2.12 -11.16
C VAL A 119 -14.57 3.62 -11.21
N LYS A 120 -15.36 4.18 -10.27
CA LYS A 120 -15.57 5.63 -10.19
C LYS A 120 -14.26 6.42 -10.08
N HIS A 121 -13.28 5.90 -9.36
CA HIS A 121 -11.97 6.57 -9.24
C HIS A 121 -11.18 6.46 -10.55
N ALA A 122 -11.27 5.32 -11.25
CA ALA A 122 -10.63 5.16 -12.56
C ALA A 122 -11.08 6.24 -13.54
N GLN A 123 -12.38 6.43 -13.69
CA GLN A 123 -12.93 7.48 -14.56
C GLN A 123 -12.44 8.88 -14.17
N GLN A 124 -12.46 9.20 -12.87
CA GLN A 124 -12.03 10.51 -12.37
C GLN A 124 -10.54 10.81 -12.66
N VAL A 125 -9.65 9.83 -12.50
CA VAL A 125 -8.21 10.05 -12.71
C VAL A 125 -7.88 10.07 -14.20
N VAL A 126 -8.57 9.28 -15.03
CA VAL A 126 -8.43 9.33 -16.50
C VAL A 126 -8.85 10.69 -17.04
N ASP A 127 -9.93 11.27 -16.54
CA ASP A 127 -10.38 12.61 -16.91
C ASP A 127 -9.37 13.71 -16.49
N SER A 128 -8.46 13.41 -15.56
CA SER A 128 -7.36 14.30 -15.17
C SER A 128 -6.09 14.13 -16.03
N GLY A 129 -6.12 13.27 -17.07
CA GLY A 129 -5.02 13.10 -18.03
C GLY A 129 -3.99 12.01 -17.67
N ILE A 130 -4.30 11.10 -16.75
CA ILE A 130 -3.44 9.96 -16.38
C ILE A 130 -3.09 9.11 -17.62
N ASP A 131 -1.83 8.69 -17.75
CA ASP A 131 -1.36 7.84 -18.86
C ASP A 131 -1.69 6.35 -18.65
N MET A 132 -1.87 5.88 -17.40
CA MET A 132 -2.02 4.47 -17.07
C MET A 132 -2.73 4.27 -15.72
N ILE A 133 -3.48 3.20 -15.57
CA ILE A 133 -4.15 2.84 -14.30
C ILE A 133 -3.60 1.53 -13.75
N VAL A 134 -3.43 1.48 -12.42
CA VAL A 134 -3.26 0.23 -11.67
C VAL A 134 -4.56 -0.06 -10.91
N ALA A 135 -5.29 -1.07 -11.36
CA ALA A 135 -6.52 -1.57 -10.72
C ALA A 135 -6.15 -2.53 -9.59
N GLN A 136 -6.02 -2.02 -8.35
CA GLN A 136 -5.65 -2.82 -7.18
C GLN A 136 -6.89 -3.27 -6.42
N GLY A 137 -7.13 -4.57 -6.41
CA GLY A 137 -8.25 -5.18 -5.69
C GLY A 137 -7.99 -5.36 -4.20
N HIS A 138 -9.04 -5.83 -3.49
CA HIS A 138 -9.03 -6.10 -2.05
C HIS A 138 -7.95 -7.09 -1.60
N ASP A 139 -7.50 -7.96 -2.50
CA ASP A 139 -6.51 -9.00 -2.24
C ASP A 139 -5.09 -8.44 -2.12
N GLY A 140 -4.89 -7.16 -2.45
CA GLY A 140 -3.62 -6.45 -2.34
C GLY A 140 -3.16 -6.23 -0.90
N GLY A 141 -1.83 -6.19 -0.70
CA GLY A 141 -1.19 -5.75 0.53
C GLY A 141 -1.22 -4.23 0.68
N GLY A 142 -1.11 -3.74 1.92
CA GLY A 142 -1.21 -2.32 2.20
C GLY A 142 -2.65 -1.78 2.08
N HIS A 143 -2.78 -0.48 1.85
CA HIS A 143 -4.09 0.16 1.73
C HIS A 143 -4.89 -0.43 0.56
N ASN A 144 -6.13 -0.81 0.84
CA ASN A 144 -6.98 -1.46 -0.14
C ASN A 144 -8.43 -0.93 -0.10
N SER A 145 -9.20 -1.34 -1.09
CA SER A 145 -10.63 -1.09 -1.20
C SER A 145 -11.42 -2.41 -1.12
N PRO A 146 -12.76 -2.38 -0.98
CA PRO A 146 -13.51 -3.61 -0.70
C PRO A 146 -13.77 -4.52 -1.92
N ILE A 147 -13.37 -4.12 -3.14
CA ILE A 147 -13.66 -4.88 -4.36
C ILE A 147 -12.52 -5.86 -4.62
N GLY A 148 -12.82 -7.16 -4.71
CA GLY A 148 -11.85 -8.22 -5.02
C GLY A 148 -11.19 -8.02 -6.39
N THR A 149 -9.94 -8.45 -6.52
CA THR A 149 -9.11 -8.24 -7.72
C THR A 149 -9.76 -8.81 -8.97
N PHE A 150 -10.26 -10.04 -8.90
CA PHE A 150 -10.91 -10.73 -10.01
C PHE A 150 -12.14 -9.98 -10.56
N SER A 151 -12.86 -9.28 -9.69
CA SER A 151 -14.05 -8.50 -10.06
C SER A 151 -13.72 -7.07 -10.47
N LEU A 152 -12.65 -6.48 -9.91
CA LEU A 152 -12.29 -5.09 -10.16
C LEU A 152 -11.68 -4.89 -11.54
N ILE A 153 -10.73 -5.76 -11.93
CA ILE A 153 -9.98 -5.61 -13.18
C ILE A 153 -10.91 -5.48 -14.39
N PRO A 154 -11.83 -6.43 -14.68
CA PRO A 154 -12.65 -6.32 -15.88
C PRO A 154 -13.58 -5.09 -15.85
N GLN A 155 -14.11 -4.71 -14.69
CA GLN A 155 -14.95 -3.53 -14.57
C GLN A 155 -14.18 -2.22 -14.85
N VAL A 156 -12.90 -2.16 -14.48
CA VAL A 156 -12.05 -1.01 -14.81
C VAL A 156 -11.67 -1.02 -16.28
N VAL A 157 -11.34 -2.19 -16.86
CA VAL A 157 -11.06 -2.35 -18.28
C VAL A 157 -12.26 -1.91 -19.12
N ASP A 158 -13.46 -2.37 -18.80
CA ASP A 158 -14.69 -1.98 -19.50
C ASP A 158 -14.97 -0.46 -19.42
N ALA A 159 -14.59 0.15 -18.30
CA ALA A 159 -14.90 1.56 -18.06
C ALA A 159 -13.90 2.54 -18.72
N VAL A 160 -12.63 2.16 -18.86
CA VAL A 160 -11.56 3.08 -19.28
C VAL A 160 -10.47 2.44 -20.14
N GLY A 161 -10.52 1.16 -20.43
CA GLY A 161 -9.46 0.43 -21.16
C GLY A 161 -9.31 0.85 -22.62
N ASP A 162 -10.30 1.47 -23.21
CA ASP A 162 -10.26 2.10 -24.54
C ASP A 162 -9.51 3.47 -24.54
N ARG A 163 -9.30 4.05 -23.35
CA ARG A 163 -8.68 5.37 -23.17
C ARG A 163 -7.24 5.26 -22.67
N VAL A 164 -6.99 4.36 -21.73
CA VAL A 164 -5.67 4.18 -21.09
C VAL A 164 -5.41 2.71 -20.76
N PRO A 165 -4.14 2.25 -20.79
CA PRO A 165 -3.77 0.90 -20.35
C PRO A 165 -4.15 0.66 -18.89
N VAL A 166 -4.70 -0.53 -18.59
CA VAL A 166 -5.03 -0.97 -17.24
C VAL A 166 -4.08 -2.09 -16.81
N ILE A 167 -3.43 -1.92 -15.67
CA ILE A 167 -2.56 -2.92 -15.02
C ILE A 167 -3.36 -3.55 -13.88
N GLY A 168 -3.37 -4.88 -13.77
CA GLY A 168 -4.00 -5.59 -12.67
C GLY A 168 -3.10 -5.68 -11.45
N ALA A 169 -3.65 -5.49 -10.24
CA ALA A 169 -2.89 -5.58 -8.99
C ALA A 169 -3.73 -6.15 -7.85
N GLY A 170 -3.05 -6.76 -6.88
CA GLY A 170 -3.67 -7.32 -5.67
C GLY A 170 -3.77 -8.85 -5.71
N GLY A 171 -3.08 -9.52 -4.78
CA GLY A 171 -3.10 -10.98 -4.65
C GLY A 171 -2.31 -11.74 -5.72
N ILE A 172 -1.69 -11.05 -6.67
CA ILE A 172 -0.87 -11.65 -7.73
C ILE A 172 0.51 -11.96 -7.15
N SER A 173 0.89 -13.25 -7.13
CA SER A 173 2.15 -13.71 -6.55
C SER A 173 2.92 -14.69 -7.44
N ASP A 174 2.31 -15.20 -8.51
CA ASP A 174 2.95 -16.06 -9.51
C ASP A 174 2.45 -15.77 -10.94
N GLY A 175 3.02 -16.45 -11.94
CA GLY A 175 2.69 -16.23 -13.34
C GLY A 175 1.24 -16.57 -13.71
N ARG A 176 0.58 -17.46 -12.98
CA ARG A 176 -0.86 -17.77 -13.21
C ARG A 176 -1.72 -16.55 -12.90
N GLY A 177 -1.38 -15.82 -11.84
CA GLY A 177 -2.06 -14.57 -11.48
C GLY A 177 -1.81 -13.46 -12.51
N VAL A 178 -0.60 -13.38 -13.09
CA VAL A 178 -0.28 -12.46 -14.19
C VAL A 178 -1.12 -12.80 -15.44
N ALA A 179 -1.15 -14.08 -15.85
CA ALA A 179 -1.96 -14.55 -16.98
C ALA A 179 -3.45 -14.26 -16.76
N ALA A 180 -3.97 -14.54 -15.56
CA ALA A 180 -5.38 -14.26 -15.23
C ALA A 180 -5.70 -12.76 -15.34
N ALA A 181 -4.84 -11.87 -14.86
CA ALA A 181 -5.04 -10.43 -15.01
C ALA A 181 -5.09 -10.01 -16.50
N MET A 182 -4.23 -10.58 -17.35
CA MET A 182 -4.23 -10.33 -18.79
C MET A 182 -5.50 -10.87 -19.47
N ILE A 183 -5.98 -12.07 -19.10
CA ILE A 183 -7.24 -12.62 -19.61
C ILE A 183 -8.44 -11.75 -19.21
N LEU A 184 -8.40 -11.11 -18.04
CA LEU A 184 -9.40 -10.14 -17.59
C LEU A 184 -9.30 -8.76 -18.30
N GLY A 185 -8.38 -8.61 -19.27
CA GLY A 185 -8.22 -7.43 -20.10
C GLY A 185 -7.14 -6.44 -19.64
N ALA A 186 -6.41 -6.72 -18.56
CA ALA A 186 -5.26 -5.92 -18.18
C ALA A 186 -4.10 -6.10 -19.18
N VAL A 187 -3.27 -5.07 -19.38
CA VAL A 187 -2.07 -5.14 -20.22
C VAL A 187 -0.85 -5.73 -19.51
N GLY A 188 -0.97 -5.96 -18.20
CA GLY A 188 0.08 -6.52 -17.35
C GLY A 188 -0.32 -6.55 -15.89
N ALA A 189 0.62 -6.85 -15.00
CA ALA A 189 0.39 -6.97 -13.58
C ALA A 189 1.37 -6.12 -12.75
N TRP A 190 0.88 -5.60 -11.62
CA TRP A 190 1.68 -4.94 -10.58
C TRP A 190 1.78 -5.86 -9.37
N VAL A 191 2.98 -6.31 -9.05
CA VAL A 191 3.24 -7.32 -8.02
C VAL A 191 4.04 -6.69 -6.89
N GLY A 192 3.57 -6.82 -5.66
CA GLY A 192 4.23 -6.26 -4.48
C GLY A 192 4.86 -7.33 -3.60
N THR A 193 4.03 -8.19 -2.98
CA THR A 193 4.45 -9.10 -1.90
C THR A 193 5.56 -10.07 -2.32
N ALA A 194 5.51 -10.60 -3.54
CA ALA A 194 6.57 -11.48 -4.03
C ALA A 194 7.93 -10.75 -4.13
N PHE A 195 7.92 -9.45 -4.48
CA PHE A 195 9.14 -8.65 -4.50
C PHE A 195 9.60 -8.20 -3.10
N LEU A 196 8.70 -8.07 -2.12
CA LEU A 196 9.11 -7.86 -0.72
C LEU A 196 9.92 -9.02 -0.17
N ALA A 197 9.66 -10.25 -0.61
CA ALA A 197 10.41 -11.45 -0.25
C ALA A 197 11.65 -11.67 -1.13
N THR A 198 12.25 -10.61 -1.70
CA THR A 198 13.49 -10.73 -2.47
C THR A 198 14.70 -10.29 -1.65
N GLU A 199 15.89 -10.71 -2.10
CA GLU A 199 17.16 -10.33 -1.46
C GLU A 199 17.36 -8.81 -1.50
N GLU A 200 16.97 -8.16 -2.61
CA GLU A 200 17.15 -6.74 -2.88
C GLU A 200 16.13 -5.84 -2.18
N ALA A 201 15.00 -6.38 -1.70
CA ALA A 201 13.99 -5.57 -1.03
C ALA A 201 14.55 -4.90 0.24
N GLY A 202 14.28 -3.61 0.42
CA GLY A 202 14.80 -2.79 1.52
C GLY A 202 14.09 -2.97 2.86
N ILE A 203 13.28 -4.04 3.04
CA ILE A 203 12.68 -4.37 4.33
C ILE A 203 13.61 -5.28 5.15
N GLU A 204 13.36 -5.34 6.46
CA GLU A 204 14.16 -6.15 7.38
C GLU A 204 14.08 -7.65 7.06
N ARG A 205 15.15 -8.39 7.33
CA ARG A 205 15.24 -9.84 7.07
C ARG A 205 14.10 -10.60 7.73
N PHE A 206 13.80 -10.31 9.00
CA PHE A 206 12.73 -10.97 9.74
C PHE A 206 11.35 -10.77 9.11
N GLN A 207 11.12 -9.63 8.43
CA GLN A 207 9.87 -9.37 7.71
C GLN A 207 9.76 -10.19 6.41
N LYS A 208 10.88 -10.38 5.70
CA LYS A 208 10.93 -11.30 4.54
C LYS A 208 10.65 -12.75 4.97
N GLU A 209 11.21 -13.17 6.10
CA GLU A 209 10.94 -14.48 6.68
C GLU A 209 9.47 -14.62 7.11
N ALA A 210 8.88 -13.58 7.71
CA ALA A 210 7.46 -13.60 8.03
C ALA A 210 6.58 -13.82 6.79
N ILE A 211 6.95 -13.25 5.62
CA ILE A 211 6.24 -13.50 4.36
C ILE A 211 6.34 -14.97 3.95
N THR A 212 7.55 -15.54 3.98
CA THR A 212 7.78 -16.93 3.50
C THR A 212 7.28 -18.01 4.45
N GLU A 213 7.02 -17.67 5.71
CA GLU A 213 6.45 -18.53 6.73
C GLU A 213 4.92 -18.46 6.82
N SER A 214 4.30 -17.45 6.18
CA SER A 214 2.85 -17.23 6.23
C SER A 214 2.09 -18.04 5.19
N GLY A 215 0.92 -18.54 5.59
CA GLY A 215 -0.04 -19.23 4.73
C GLY A 215 -1.15 -18.33 4.19
N ASP A 216 -2.09 -18.94 3.51
CA ASP A 216 -3.24 -18.31 2.84
C ASP A 216 -4.21 -17.57 3.79
N ALA A 217 -4.30 -18.02 5.06
CA ALA A 217 -5.19 -17.45 6.07
C ALA A 217 -4.51 -16.42 7.01
N ASP A 218 -3.21 -16.16 6.85
CA ASP A 218 -2.44 -15.36 7.80
C ASP A 218 -2.50 -13.84 7.53
N THR A 219 -3.24 -13.39 6.53
CA THR A 219 -3.44 -11.95 6.31
C THR A 219 -4.77 -11.45 6.85
N ILE A 220 -4.77 -10.24 7.37
CA ILE A 220 -5.97 -9.53 7.83
C ILE A 220 -6.04 -8.13 7.25
N VAL A 221 -7.23 -7.58 7.14
CA VAL A 221 -7.44 -6.16 6.86
C VAL A 221 -7.74 -5.46 8.17
N SER A 222 -6.89 -4.49 8.54
CA SER A 222 -7.03 -3.74 9.78
C SER A 222 -6.76 -2.25 9.56
N ARG A 223 -7.34 -1.42 10.43
CA ARG A 223 -7.07 0.02 10.51
C ARG A 223 -6.05 0.37 11.60
N SER A 224 -5.60 -0.62 12.37
CA SER A 224 -4.77 -0.44 13.56
C SER A 224 -3.42 0.24 13.31
N MET A 225 -2.87 0.15 12.09
CA MET A 225 -1.58 0.75 11.74
C MET A 225 -1.72 2.20 11.27
N THR A 226 -2.62 2.49 10.33
CA THR A 226 -2.64 3.78 9.63
C THR A 226 -3.96 4.53 9.77
N GLY A 227 -4.99 3.90 10.33
CA GLY A 227 -6.35 4.46 10.38
C GLY A 227 -7.16 4.26 9.10
N LYS A 228 -6.55 3.72 8.03
CA LYS A 228 -7.24 3.26 6.81
C LYS A 228 -7.20 1.75 6.72
N PRO A 229 -8.19 1.11 6.08
CA PRO A 229 -8.14 -0.32 5.82
C PRO A 229 -6.86 -0.67 5.06
N ALA A 230 -6.05 -1.56 5.63
CA ALA A 230 -4.82 -2.04 5.03
C ALA A 230 -4.65 -3.52 5.31
N ARG A 231 -4.27 -4.31 4.28
CA ARG A 231 -3.98 -5.72 4.44
C ARG A 231 -2.53 -5.91 4.89
N MET A 232 -2.38 -6.70 5.94
CA MET A 232 -1.09 -7.02 6.55
C MET A 232 -1.08 -8.46 7.02
N ILE A 233 0.09 -9.01 7.30
CA ILE A 233 0.21 -10.26 8.06
C ILE A 233 -0.37 -10.01 9.46
N ARG A 234 -1.17 -10.95 9.96
CA ARG A 234 -1.79 -10.87 11.29
C ARG A 234 -0.73 -10.69 12.37
N ASN A 235 -0.99 -9.80 13.31
CA ASN A 235 -0.02 -9.46 14.35
C ASN A 235 -0.73 -9.10 15.66
N LYS A 236 0.01 -9.17 16.76
CA LYS A 236 -0.51 -8.90 18.11
C LYS A 236 -1.06 -7.50 18.29
N TRP A 237 -0.51 -6.50 17.59
CA TRP A 237 -1.03 -5.14 17.66
C TRP A 237 -2.44 -5.03 17.09
N ALA A 238 -2.67 -5.62 15.92
CA ALA A 238 -4.00 -5.64 15.33
C ALA A 238 -4.99 -6.43 16.19
N ASP A 239 -4.57 -7.58 16.75
CA ASP A 239 -5.39 -8.38 17.65
C ASP A 239 -5.71 -7.65 18.95
N ALA A 240 -4.78 -6.85 19.50
CA ALA A 240 -5.01 -6.04 20.69
C ALA A 240 -6.10 -4.97 20.46
N TRP A 241 -6.15 -4.35 19.28
CA TRP A 241 -7.21 -3.41 18.92
C TRP A 241 -8.58 -4.09 18.87
N VAL A 242 -8.65 -5.28 18.26
CA VAL A 242 -9.89 -6.07 18.23
C VAL A 242 -10.34 -6.47 19.64
N ALA A 243 -9.43 -6.96 20.47
CA ALA A 243 -9.70 -7.37 21.82
C ALA A 243 -10.16 -6.20 22.72
N ALA A 244 -9.62 -5.01 22.51
CA ALA A 244 -10.00 -3.80 23.23
C ALA A 244 -11.36 -3.23 22.81
N GLY A 245 -11.93 -3.68 21.67
CA GLY A 245 -13.18 -3.13 21.13
C GLY A 245 -13.09 -1.63 20.77
N LYS A 246 -11.87 -1.13 20.52
CA LYS A 246 -11.63 0.28 20.21
C LYS A 246 -11.57 0.50 18.71
N GLU A 247 -12.16 1.62 18.24
CA GLU A 247 -12.03 2.05 16.85
C GLU A 247 -10.72 2.82 16.62
N PRO A 248 -9.88 2.39 15.67
CA PRO A 248 -8.66 3.12 15.32
C PRO A 248 -8.97 4.55 14.86
N LEU A 249 -8.11 5.50 15.22
CA LEU A 249 -8.24 6.89 14.78
C LEU A 249 -8.10 6.99 13.25
N PRO A 250 -8.67 8.03 12.62
CA PRO A 250 -8.45 8.28 11.21
C PRO A 250 -6.98 8.64 10.92
N MET A 251 -6.52 8.34 9.71
CA MET A 251 -5.21 8.81 9.22
C MET A 251 -5.18 10.37 9.22
N PRO A 252 -4.10 11.02 9.67
CA PRO A 252 -2.80 10.46 10.08
C PRO A 252 -2.68 10.12 11.58
N TYR A 253 -3.69 10.41 12.41
CA TYR A 253 -3.61 10.29 13.88
C TYR A 253 -3.28 8.86 14.33
N GLN A 254 -3.84 7.85 13.67
CA GLN A 254 -3.56 6.46 14.01
C GLN A 254 -2.07 6.11 13.81
N SER A 255 -1.42 6.66 12.79
CA SER A 255 0.01 6.46 12.59
C SER A 255 0.87 7.01 13.74
N MET A 256 0.40 8.07 14.42
CA MET A 256 1.07 8.59 15.61
C MET A 256 0.93 7.64 16.82
N ILE A 257 -0.17 6.90 16.88
CA ILE A 257 -0.44 5.90 17.93
C ILE A 257 0.34 4.62 17.68
N SER A 258 0.37 4.14 16.45
CA SER A 258 1.05 2.90 16.07
C SER A 258 2.55 3.03 15.87
N GLY A 259 3.05 4.23 15.56
CA GLY A 259 4.46 4.50 15.26
C GLY A 259 5.45 3.97 16.30
N PRO A 260 5.25 4.20 17.61
CA PRO A 260 6.11 3.63 18.66
C PRO A 260 6.14 2.09 18.64
N VAL A 261 4.99 1.44 18.45
CA VAL A 261 4.90 -0.03 18.37
C VAL A 261 5.61 -0.57 17.13
N MET A 262 5.42 0.08 15.98
CA MET A 262 6.07 -0.30 14.73
C MET A 262 7.60 -0.18 14.84
N ALA A 263 8.09 0.96 15.33
CA ALA A 263 9.52 1.21 15.50
C ALA A 263 10.14 0.22 16.48
N SER A 264 9.47 -0.04 17.60
CA SER A 264 9.92 -0.96 18.63
C SER A 264 9.92 -2.41 18.12
N GLY A 265 8.88 -2.81 17.40
CA GLY A 265 8.79 -4.13 16.75
C GLY A 265 9.92 -4.36 15.74
N ILE A 266 10.26 -3.34 14.95
CA ILE A 266 11.41 -3.37 14.02
C ILE A 266 12.71 -3.49 14.80
N LYS A 267 12.94 -2.62 15.80
CA LYS A 267 14.14 -2.62 16.64
C LYS A 267 14.37 -3.97 17.35
N ALA A 268 13.29 -4.60 17.81
CA ALA A 268 13.33 -5.89 18.48
C ALA A 268 13.25 -7.10 17.52
N GLN A 269 13.16 -6.87 16.21
CA GLN A 269 12.99 -7.91 15.17
C GLN A 269 11.82 -8.87 15.45
N ARG A 270 10.70 -8.33 15.96
CA ARG A 270 9.52 -9.09 16.40
C ARG A 270 8.55 -9.31 15.23
N LYS A 271 8.58 -10.51 14.61
CA LYS A 271 7.64 -10.95 13.56
C LYS A 271 6.18 -10.85 13.99
N ASP A 272 5.89 -11.15 15.25
CA ASP A 272 4.55 -11.17 15.82
C ASP A 272 3.99 -9.76 16.12
N ILE A 273 4.83 -8.72 16.03
CA ILE A 273 4.45 -7.31 16.25
C ILE A 273 4.46 -6.53 14.94
N MET A 274 5.52 -6.67 14.13
CA MET A 274 5.70 -5.89 12.89
C MET A 274 6.13 -6.80 11.71
N PRO A 275 5.27 -7.75 11.30
CA PRO A 275 5.59 -8.63 10.17
C PRO A 275 5.54 -7.92 8.82
N GLY A 276 4.80 -6.82 8.71
CA GLY A 276 4.68 -6.01 7.50
C GLY A 276 3.35 -6.17 6.77
N PHE A 277 3.22 -5.40 5.69
CA PHE A 277 2.06 -5.47 4.79
C PHE A 277 2.28 -6.58 3.75
N ALA A 278 1.25 -7.36 3.47
CA ALA A 278 1.29 -8.41 2.47
C ALA A 278 -0.09 -8.65 1.86
N GLY A 279 -0.13 -9.02 0.58
CA GLY A 279 -1.36 -9.40 -0.12
C GLY A 279 -1.79 -10.84 0.18
N GLN A 280 -3.01 -11.17 -0.20
CA GLN A 280 -3.63 -12.48 0.09
C GLN A 280 -2.98 -13.65 -0.69
N GLY A 281 -2.22 -13.37 -1.75
CA GLY A 281 -1.42 -14.35 -2.46
C GLY A 281 -0.12 -14.78 -1.73
N ILE A 282 0.06 -14.38 -0.46
CA ILE A 282 1.27 -14.66 0.34
C ILE A 282 1.58 -16.15 0.43
N GLY A 283 0.57 -17.01 0.53
CA GLY A 283 0.74 -18.47 0.61
C GLY A 283 1.37 -19.12 -0.64
N LEU A 284 1.64 -18.35 -1.69
CA LEU A 284 2.39 -18.79 -2.87
C LEU A 284 3.88 -18.42 -2.82
N ILE A 285 4.35 -17.78 -1.74
CA ILE A 285 5.72 -17.25 -1.61
C ILE A 285 6.45 -18.04 -0.53
N HIS A 286 7.39 -18.92 -0.93
CA HIS A 286 7.98 -19.91 -0.03
C HIS A 286 9.48 -19.70 0.25
N SER A 287 10.12 -18.73 -0.40
CA SER A 287 11.55 -18.49 -0.24
C SER A 287 11.94 -17.05 -0.53
N ILE A 288 13.02 -16.62 0.12
CA ILE A 288 13.69 -15.34 -0.17
C ILE A 288 14.71 -15.64 -1.26
N ARG A 289 14.64 -14.94 -2.38
CA ARG A 289 15.49 -15.16 -3.55
C ARG A 289 15.69 -13.90 -4.38
N PRO A 290 16.62 -13.86 -5.33
CA PRO A 290 16.87 -12.69 -6.17
C PRO A 290 15.62 -12.20 -6.91
N ALA A 291 15.42 -10.90 -6.98
CA ALA A 291 14.29 -10.28 -7.71
C ALA A 291 14.25 -10.69 -9.19
N ALA A 292 15.41 -10.89 -9.81
CA ALA A 292 15.50 -11.36 -11.19
C ALA A 292 14.90 -12.76 -11.40
N GLU A 293 14.99 -13.65 -10.40
CA GLU A 293 14.37 -14.97 -10.46
C GLU A 293 12.86 -14.89 -10.30
N VAL A 294 12.40 -14.04 -9.37
CA VAL A 294 10.96 -13.78 -9.19
C VAL A 294 10.36 -13.22 -10.48
N MET A 295 11.04 -12.25 -11.11
CA MET A 295 10.58 -11.69 -12.39
C MET A 295 10.50 -12.74 -13.49
N ARG A 296 11.52 -13.58 -13.61
CA ARG A 296 11.55 -14.66 -14.61
C ARG A 296 10.40 -15.65 -14.40
N ASP A 297 10.19 -16.09 -13.15
CA ASP A 297 9.10 -17.02 -12.86
C ASP A 297 7.71 -16.44 -13.11
N LEU A 298 7.53 -15.14 -12.86
CA LEU A 298 6.29 -14.43 -13.18
C LEU A 298 6.05 -14.42 -14.70
N VAL A 299 7.06 -14.11 -15.49
CA VAL A 299 6.95 -14.03 -16.97
C VAL A 299 6.77 -15.42 -17.58
N ASP A 300 7.70 -16.34 -17.31
CA ASP A 300 7.67 -17.70 -17.87
C ASP A 300 6.41 -18.47 -17.42
N GLY A 301 5.99 -18.23 -16.17
CA GLY A 301 4.76 -18.82 -15.62
C GLY A 301 3.52 -18.27 -16.31
N ALA A 302 3.49 -16.97 -16.63
CA ALA A 302 2.39 -16.36 -17.35
C ALA A 302 2.31 -16.87 -18.80
N GLU A 303 3.44 -16.95 -19.49
CA GLU A 303 3.52 -17.50 -20.86
C GLU A 303 2.99 -18.94 -20.91
N ARG A 304 3.44 -19.80 -19.98
CA ARG A 304 2.93 -21.19 -19.88
C ARG A 304 1.42 -21.23 -19.64
N ALA A 305 0.94 -20.47 -18.65
CA ALA A 305 -0.48 -20.46 -18.31
C ALA A 305 -1.37 -19.98 -19.47
N LEU A 306 -0.93 -18.97 -20.23
CA LEU A 306 -1.62 -18.49 -21.41
C LEU A 306 -1.57 -19.48 -22.56
N ALA A 307 -0.48 -20.22 -22.76
CA ALA A 307 -0.36 -21.26 -23.75
C ALA A 307 -1.30 -22.44 -23.44
N ASP A 308 -1.34 -22.88 -22.18
CA ASP A 308 -2.17 -23.99 -21.71
C ASP A 308 -3.67 -23.67 -21.81
N ALA A 309 -4.08 -22.42 -21.59
CA ALA A 309 -5.47 -21.98 -21.71
C ALA A 309 -6.08 -22.18 -23.12
N ARG A 310 -5.25 -22.31 -24.16
CA ARG A 310 -5.71 -22.56 -25.53
C ARG A 310 -6.29 -23.95 -25.75
N PHE A 311 -6.08 -24.90 -24.84
CA PHE A 311 -6.66 -26.25 -24.94
C PHE A 311 -8.16 -26.30 -24.68
N TYR A 312 -8.76 -25.22 -24.22
CA TYR A 312 -10.19 -25.13 -23.93
C TYR A 312 -10.96 -24.26 -24.93
N SER A 313 -10.34 -23.86 -26.03
CA SER A 313 -10.94 -23.02 -27.10
C SER A 313 -11.39 -23.85 -28.33
#